data_8c57e7386248c3e652b908801ebb3fbc
#
_entry.id   8c57e7386248c3e652b908801ebb3fbc
#
_cell.length_a   1.000
_cell.length_b   1.000
_cell.length_c   1.000
_cell.angle_alpha   90.00
_cell.angle_beta   90.00
_cell.angle_gamma   90.00
#
_symmetry.space_group_name_H-M   'P 1'
#
loop_
_entity.id
_entity.type
_entity.pdbx_description
1 polymer ?
#
loop_
_entity_poly.entity_id
_entity_poly.type
_entity_poly.pdbx_seq_one_letter_code
_entity_poly.pdbx_strand_id
1 'polypeptide(L)'
;MKLKLFLYFLGLSSVFFSQTDSSLIKIKQENYIKFNYENDFFSATDRYYTQGIQLSFIHPIVRYSPFTKVLLKLKDAVNYYGIHALQDCFTPKSIRIDTIMFGERPYTGTIFISHSLNSLKKEKKLLLQTQLDIGGIGKCARCEDEQKAIHKGLDNIRPLSWEYQLANDLVINYRVKLEKGIIYKRNFELMVNANSRLGTLYTDLGTGLNARIGFFDPYFNNLGLSKQPSSRKFKIYGVIKTNAKLVGYNATLQGGIFSKDIYVIDGDNVERFVFTGTGEIVVAFKRFSITYSRTYITQEYHTGVDHSWGGIYFTAAF
;
A
#
# COMPACT_ATOMS: atom_id res chain seq x y z
N MET A 1 24.69 13.15 6.85
CA MET A 1 23.53 13.40 7.71
C MET A 1 22.52 12.25 7.70
N LYS A 2 22.34 11.54 6.58
CA LYS A 2 21.36 10.43 6.41
C LYS A 2 21.56 9.21 7.34
N LEU A 3 22.79 8.86 7.71
CA LEU A 3 23.10 7.67 8.53
C LEU A 3 22.92 7.88 10.05
N LYS A 4 23.12 9.09 10.55
CA LYS A 4 23.03 9.37 12.00
C LYS A 4 21.60 9.33 12.56
N LEU A 5 20.58 9.59 11.75
CA LEU A 5 19.18 9.57 12.16
C LEU A 5 18.65 8.12 12.30
N PHE A 6 19.17 7.19 11.52
CA PHE A 6 18.79 5.77 11.55
C PHE A 6 19.25 5.04 12.83
N LEU A 7 20.40 5.42 13.37
CA LEU A 7 20.97 4.78 14.56
C LEU A 7 20.32 5.23 15.88
N TYR A 8 19.72 6.41 15.93
CA TYR A 8 19.04 6.92 17.13
C TYR A 8 17.70 6.23 17.42
N PHE A 9 17.03 5.65 16.40
CA PHE A 9 15.76 4.95 16.58
C PHE A 9 15.89 3.48 16.97
N LEU A 10 17.06 2.87 16.81
CA LEU A 10 17.31 1.47 17.19
C LEU A 10 17.51 1.27 18.71
N GLY A 11 17.63 2.35 19.47
CA GLY A 11 17.92 2.29 20.92
C GLY A 11 16.73 2.22 21.87
N LEU A 12 15.48 2.23 21.37
CA LEU A 12 14.29 2.42 22.22
C LEU A 12 13.28 1.25 22.22
N SER A 13 13.65 0.04 21.83
CA SER A 13 12.70 -1.09 21.83
C SER A 13 13.20 -2.32 22.57
N SER A 14 13.36 -2.21 23.89
CA SER A 14 13.33 -3.39 24.79
C SER A 14 11.98 -3.46 25.51
N VAL A 15 10.91 -3.71 24.79
CA VAL A 15 9.64 -4.15 25.37
C VAL A 15 9.53 -5.65 25.14
N PHE A 16 9.85 -6.42 26.18
CA PHE A 16 9.64 -7.86 26.21
C PHE A 16 8.15 -8.18 26.16
N PHE A 17 7.66 -8.71 25.03
CA PHE A 17 6.35 -9.33 24.96
C PHE A 17 6.48 -10.82 25.30
N SER A 18 6.05 -11.19 26.48
CA SER A 18 5.81 -12.59 26.87
C SER A 18 4.72 -13.18 25.97
N GLN A 19 5.07 -14.19 25.19
CA GLN A 19 4.11 -14.98 24.41
C GLN A 19 3.49 -16.03 25.36
N THR A 20 2.32 -15.74 25.90
CA THR A 20 1.45 -16.78 26.47
C THR A 20 0.50 -17.25 25.37
N ASP A 21 0.70 -18.49 24.97
CA ASP A 21 -0.13 -19.19 23.98
C ASP A 21 -1.44 -19.62 24.67
N SER A 22 -2.51 -18.87 24.46
CA SER A 22 -3.85 -19.27 24.92
C SER A 22 -4.62 -19.93 23.77
N SER A 23 -4.57 -21.24 23.75
CA SER A 23 -5.10 -22.16 22.73
C SER A 23 -6.61 -22.39 22.77
N LEU A 24 -7.47 -21.42 23.08
CA LEU A 24 -8.88 -21.72 23.33
C LEU A 24 -9.93 -20.96 22.52
N ILE A 25 -9.55 -20.22 21.45
CA ILE A 25 -10.56 -19.73 20.53
C ILE A 25 -10.21 -20.22 19.13
N LYS A 26 -10.87 -21.28 18.67
CA LYS A 26 -10.86 -21.69 17.25
C LYS A 26 -11.62 -20.65 16.43
N ILE A 27 -11.04 -19.46 16.28
CA ILE A 27 -11.57 -18.44 15.37
C ILE A 27 -11.18 -18.88 13.97
N LYS A 28 -12.17 -19.26 13.18
CA LYS A 28 -11.98 -19.69 11.80
C LYS A 28 -11.55 -18.46 11.00
N GLN A 29 -10.24 -18.32 10.77
CA GLN A 29 -9.67 -17.30 9.91
C GLN A 29 -10.21 -17.53 8.50
N GLU A 30 -10.67 -16.47 7.83
CA GLU A 30 -11.06 -16.54 6.44
C GLU A 30 -9.85 -16.41 5.54
N ASN A 31 -9.81 -17.23 4.51
CA ASN A 31 -8.74 -17.27 3.54
C ASN A 31 -9.19 -16.54 2.28
N TYR A 32 -8.30 -15.76 1.68
CA TYR A 32 -8.61 -15.12 0.40
C TYR A 32 -7.36 -14.84 -0.43
N ILE A 33 -7.58 -14.79 -1.73
CA ILE A 33 -6.62 -14.26 -2.70
C ILE A 33 -7.18 -12.93 -3.20
N LYS A 34 -6.30 -11.95 -3.36
CA LYS A 34 -6.64 -10.66 -3.94
C LYS A 34 -5.63 -10.30 -5.01
N PHE A 35 -6.11 -9.86 -6.15
CA PHE A 35 -5.35 -9.27 -7.24
C PHE A 35 -5.77 -7.82 -7.42
N ASN A 36 -4.82 -6.90 -7.42
CA ASN A 36 -5.02 -5.49 -7.69
C ASN A 36 -4.21 -5.11 -8.93
N TYR A 37 -4.85 -4.38 -9.82
CA TYR A 37 -4.20 -3.70 -10.91
C TYR A 37 -4.58 -2.22 -10.85
N GLU A 38 -3.59 -1.36 -10.81
CA GLU A 38 -3.72 0.09 -10.79
C GLU A 38 -2.98 0.69 -11.98
N ASN A 39 -3.52 1.75 -12.56
CA ASN A 39 -2.89 2.43 -13.69
C ASN A 39 -3.46 3.85 -13.83
N ASP A 40 -2.64 4.79 -14.25
CA ASP A 40 -3.03 6.17 -14.53
C ASP A 40 -3.84 6.32 -15.83
N PHE A 41 -3.84 5.31 -16.70
CA PHE A 41 -4.73 5.23 -17.86
C PHE A 41 -6.20 5.47 -17.48
N PHE A 42 -6.66 4.99 -16.34
CA PHE A 42 -8.01 5.26 -15.85
C PHE A 42 -8.27 6.75 -15.56
N SER A 43 -7.23 7.58 -15.55
CA SER A 43 -7.30 9.03 -15.38
C SER A 43 -6.92 9.78 -16.66
N ALA A 44 -6.75 9.05 -17.79
CA ALA A 44 -6.31 9.58 -19.08
C ALA A 44 -4.97 10.35 -18.96
N THR A 45 -4.07 9.87 -18.15
CA THR A 45 -2.71 10.39 -17.96
C THR A 45 -1.69 9.29 -18.20
N ASP A 46 -0.42 9.66 -18.34
CA ASP A 46 0.73 8.75 -18.42
C ASP A 46 1.90 9.46 -17.74
N ARG A 47 1.77 9.58 -16.39
CA ARG A 47 2.74 10.31 -15.58
C ARG A 47 2.66 9.89 -14.12
N TYR A 48 3.76 10.00 -13.41
CA TYR A 48 3.93 9.76 -11.98
C TYR A 48 3.67 8.31 -11.59
N TYR A 49 2.63 7.99 -10.84
CA TYR A 49 2.28 6.61 -10.55
C TYR A 49 1.58 6.00 -11.76
N THR A 50 2.36 5.38 -12.64
CA THR A 50 1.84 4.90 -13.93
C THR A 50 1.24 3.51 -13.85
N GLN A 51 1.74 2.66 -12.94
CA GLN A 51 1.23 1.28 -12.78
C GLN A 51 1.51 0.73 -11.40
N GLY A 52 0.59 -0.10 -10.89
CA GLY A 52 0.77 -0.94 -9.72
C GLY A 52 0.11 -2.29 -9.88
N ILE A 53 0.85 -3.34 -9.52
CA ILE A 53 0.36 -4.71 -9.49
C ILE A 53 0.57 -5.28 -8.09
N GLN A 54 -0.49 -5.87 -7.53
CA GLN A 54 -0.38 -6.57 -6.25
C GLN A 54 -1.13 -7.89 -6.30
N LEU A 55 -0.43 -8.96 -5.91
CA LEU A 55 -1.02 -10.26 -5.62
C LEU A 55 -0.94 -10.51 -4.11
N SER A 56 -2.05 -10.86 -3.48
CA SER A 56 -2.13 -11.10 -2.04
C SER A 56 -2.69 -12.48 -1.75
N PHE A 57 -2.08 -13.16 -0.81
CA PHE A 57 -2.53 -14.45 -0.28
C PHE A 57 -2.66 -14.35 1.24
N ILE A 58 -3.90 -14.43 1.74
CA ILE A 58 -4.21 -14.39 3.17
C ILE A 58 -4.63 -15.78 3.61
N HIS A 59 -3.79 -16.38 4.45
CA HIS A 59 -4.01 -17.77 4.91
C HIS A 59 -3.31 -18.04 6.25
N PRO A 60 -3.87 -18.86 7.15
CA PRO A 60 -3.26 -19.20 8.44
C PRO A 60 -1.86 -19.79 8.36
N ILE A 61 -1.52 -20.46 7.25
CA ILE A 61 -0.20 -21.08 7.04
C ILE A 61 0.93 -20.03 7.09
N VAL A 62 0.65 -18.78 6.70
CA VAL A 62 1.64 -17.69 6.66
C VAL A 62 2.15 -17.37 8.08
N ARG A 63 1.41 -17.71 9.14
CA ARG A 63 1.85 -17.53 10.55
C ARG A 63 3.17 -18.23 10.87
N TYR A 64 3.51 -19.30 10.14
CA TYR A 64 4.75 -20.05 10.33
C TYR A 64 5.97 -19.40 9.68
N SER A 65 5.80 -18.36 8.88
CA SER A 65 6.91 -17.60 8.35
C SER A 65 7.70 -16.93 9.48
N PRO A 66 9.05 -16.98 9.48
CA PRO A 66 9.86 -16.33 10.51
C PRO A 66 9.65 -14.81 10.55
N PHE A 67 9.29 -14.18 9.43
CA PHE A 67 9.03 -12.75 9.36
C PHE A 67 7.79 -12.30 10.12
N THR A 68 6.84 -13.21 10.41
CA THR A 68 5.66 -12.87 11.21
C THR A 68 5.98 -12.60 12.68
N LYS A 69 7.15 -13.03 13.17
CA LYS A 69 7.59 -12.82 14.56
C LYS A 69 7.88 -11.35 14.88
N VAL A 70 8.21 -10.54 13.87
CA VAL A 70 8.47 -9.10 14.04
C VAL A 70 7.22 -8.25 13.85
N LEU A 71 6.07 -8.84 13.47
CA LEU A 71 4.83 -8.12 13.27
C LEU A 71 4.09 -7.92 14.60
N LEU A 72 3.69 -6.68 14.87
CA LEU A 72 2.94 -6.32 16.08
C LEU A 72 1.51 -6.88 16.01
N LYS A 73 1.02 -7.36 17.14
CA LYS A 73 -0.35 -7.89 17.27
C LYS A 73 -1.04 -7.37 18.53
N LEU A 74 -2.35 -7.26 18.48
CA LEU A 74 -3.17 -6.96 19.65
C LEU A 74 -3.37 -8.23 20.49
N LYS A 75 -3.36 -8.08 21.80
CA LYS A 75 -3.73 -9.17 22.73
C LYS A 75 -5.21 -9.51 22.55
N ASP A 76 -5.55 -10.79 22.57
CA ASP A 76 -6.93 -11.31 22.46
C ASP A 76 -7.65 -10.82 21.19
N ALA A 77 -7.00 -10.90 20.04
CA ALA A 77 -7.48 -10.47 18.75
C ALA A 77 -7.53 -11.62 17.73
N VAL A 78 -8.40 -11.48 16.73
CA VAL A 78 -8.40 -12.35 15.55
C VAL A 78 -7.28 -11.90 14.61
N ASN A 79 -6.39 -12.82 14.25
CA ASN A 79 -5.22 -12.51 13.44
C ASN A 79 -5.34 -13.10 12.04
N TYR A 80 -5.17 -12.24 11.01
CA TYR A 80 -5.14 -12.61 9.59
C TYR A 80 -3.73 -12.40 9.07
N TYR A 81 -3.05 -13.49 8.74
CA TYR A 81 -1.69 -13.46 8.21
C TYR A 81 -1.69 -13.46 6.70
N GLY A 82 -0.86 -12.63 6.10
CA GLY A 82 -0.79 -12.48 4.66
C GLY A 82 0.64 -12.40 4.12
N ILE A 83 0.77 -12.83 2.86
CA ILE A 83 1.93 -12.58 2.02
C ILE A 83 1.47 -11.87 0.74
N HIS A 84 2.25 -10.90 0.29
CA HIS A 84 1.92 -10.10 -0.88
C HIS A 84 3.15 -9.96 -1.77
N ALA A 85 2.95 -10.01 -3.07
CA ALA A 85 3.93 -9.55 -4.06
C ALA A 85 3.42 -8.24 -4.66
N LEU A 86 4.26 -7.22 -4.66
CA LEU A 86 3.93 -5.88 -5.12
C LEU A 86 4.97 -5.38 -6.10
N GLN A 87 4.50 -4.69 -7.14
CA GLN A 87 5.32 -3.91 -8.06
C GLN A 87 4.62 -2.58 -8.27
N ASP A 88 5.35 -1.47 -8.14
CA ASP A 88 4.89 -0.13 -8.46
C ASP A 88 5.86 0.52 -9.43
N CYS A 89 5.33 1.20 -10.46
CA CYS A 89 6.09 1.86 -11.49
C CYS A 89 5.76 3.36 -11.53
N PHE A 90 6.81 4.16 -11.63
CA PHE A 90 6.70 5.61 -11.65
C PHE A 90 7.44 6.19 -12.84
N THR A 91 6.84 7.17 -13.50
CA THR A 91 7.40 7.92 -14.61
C THR A 91 7.43 9.41 -14.31
N PRO A 92 8.26 10.20 -14.98
CA PRO A 92 8.14 11.65 -14.92
C PRO A 92 6.85 12.14 -15.59
N LYS A 93 6.66 13.46 -15.61
CA LYS A 93 5.50 14.12 -16.21
C LYS A 93 5.33 13.82 -17.70
N SER A 94 6.41 13.53 -18.42
CA SER A 94 6.40 13.18 -19.84
C SER A 94 7.34 12.01 -20.13
N ILE A 95 6.84 11.03 -20.83
CA ILE A 95 7.62 9.86 -21.31
C ILE A 95 8.21 10.07 -22.72
N ARG A 96 8.04 11.27 -23.32
CA ARG A 96 8.42 11.60 -24.71
C ARG A 96 9.78 12.29 -24.83
N ILE A 97 10.37 12.67 -23.71
CA ILE A 97 11.62 13.44 -23.64
C ILE A 97 12.77 12.47 -23.44
N ASP A 98 13.80 12.56 -24.28
CA ASP A 98 14.95 11.67 -24.29
C ASP A 98 16.15 12.26 -23.54
N THR A 99 15.88 12.89 -22.39
CA THR A 99 16.90 13.44 -21.49
C THR A 99 16.39 13.46 -20.04
N ILE A 100 17.28 13.69 -19.09
CA ILE A 100 16.91 13.94 -17.68
C ILE A 100 16.13 15.27 -17.63
N MET A 101 14.94 15.20 -17.06
CA MET A 101 14.13 16.38 -16.74
C MET A 101 14.45 16.86 -15.32
N PHE A 102 15.37 17.78 -15.18
CA PHE A 102 15.75 18.35 -13.89
C PHE A 102 14.56 19.02 -13.19
N GLY A 103 14.41 18.81 -11.90
CA GLY A 103 13.27 19.28 -11.12
C GLY A 103 12.02 18.38 -11.24
N GLU A 104 12.07 17.32 -12.07
CA GLU A 104 10.97 16.38 -12.29
C GLU A 104 11.26 15.02 -11.62
N ARG A 105 10.23 14.25 -11.32
CA ARG A 105 10.34 12.88 -10.78
C ARG A 105 11.22 12.00 -11.67
N PRO A 106 12.19 11.27 -11.12
CA PRO A 106 12.93 10.25 -11.88
C PRO A 106 12.04 9.07 -12.23
N TYR A 107 12.38 8.36 -13.31
CA TYR A 107 11.85 7.02 -13.56
C TYR A 107 12.22 6.08 -12.42
N THR A 108 11.29 5.28 -11.95
CA THR A 108 11.51 4.40 -10.81
C THR A 108 10.59 3.19 -10.86
N GLY A 109 11.11 2.02 -10.55
CA GLY A 109 10.32 0.84 -10.26
C GLY A 109 10.59 0.34 -8.84
N THR A 110 9.60 -0.24 -8.19
CA THR A 110 9.77 -0.97 -6.93
C THR A 110 9.17 -2.36 -7.05
N ILE A 111 9.86 -3.37 -6.50
CA ILE A 111 9.34 -4.73 -6.41
C ILE A 111 9.68 -5.31 -5.04
N PHE A 112 8.69 -5.82 -4.32
CA PHE A 112 8.93 -6.39 -3.01
C PHE A 112 7.89 -7.44 -2.61
N ILE A 113 8.30 -8.32 -1.71
CA ILE A 113 7.42 -9.26 -1.02
C ILE A 113 7.15 -8.70 0.37
N SER A 114 5.89 -8.73 0.77
CA SER A 114 5.46 -8.25 2.08
C SER A 114 4.88 -9.38 2.91
N HIS A 115 5.20 -9.38 4.20
CA HIS A 115 4.51 -10.18 5.20
C HIS A 115 3.62 -9.25 6.03
N SER A 116 2.35 -9.58 6.15
CA SER A 116 1.37 -8.75 6.87
C SER A 116 0.65 -9.51 7.96
N LEU A 117 0.21 -8.76 8.95
CA LEU A 117 -0.65 -9.20 10.02
C LEU A 117 -1.75 -8.16 10.26
N ASN A 118 -2.99 -8.57 10.06
CA ASN A 118 -4.18 -7.81 10.45
C ASN A 118 -4.72 -8.38 11.77
N SER A 119 -4.54 -7.66 12.86
CA SER A 119 -4.94 -8.05 14.20
C SER A 119 -6.23 -7.31 14.58
N LEU A 120 -7.35 -8.02 14.57
CA LEU A 120 -8.71 -7.48 14.68
C LEU A 120 -9.32 -7.73 16.06
N LYS A 121 -9.64 -6.68 16.77
CA LYS A 121 -10.40 -6.72 18.03
C LYS A 121 -11.84 -6.25 17.80
N LYS A 122 -12.74 -7.20 17.55
CA LYS A 122 -14.13 -6.95 17.12
C LYS A 122 -14.92 -6.09 18.11
N GLU A 123 -14.86 -6.44 19.38
CA GLU A 123 -15.61 -5.79 20.47
C GLU A 123 -15.21 -4.33 20.62
N LYS A 124 -13.93 -4.04 20.40
CA LYS A 124 -13.38 -2.67 20.46
C LYS A 124 -13.45 -1.96 19.11
N LYS A 125 -13.88 -2.62 18.03
CA LYS A 125 -13.85 -2.08 16.66
C LYS A 125 -12.49 -1.47 16.35
N LEU A 126 -11.45 -2.25 16.62
CA LEU A 126 -10.06 -1.84 16.50
C LEU A 126 -9.30 -2.84 15.63
N LEU A 127 -8.58 -2.33 14.65
CA LEU A 127 -7.73 -3.09 13.74
C LEU A 127 -6.31 -2.53 13.81
N LEU A 128 -5.36 -3.37 14.13
CA LEU A 128 -3.94 -3.10 13.96
C LEU A 128 -3.45 -3.88 12.74
N GLN A 129 -2.93 -3.16 11.77
CA GLN A 129 -2.28 -3.73 10.59
C GLN A 129 -0.79 -3.46 10.67
N THR A 130 0.00 -4.51 10.54
CA THR A 130 1.46 -4.41 10.47
C THR A 130 1.97 -5.15 9.26
N GLN A 131 3.03 -4.65 8.65
CA GLN A 131 3.58 -5.22 7.43
C GLN A 131 5.08 -4.96 7.37
N LEU A 132 5.83 -5.97 6.93
CA LEU A 132 7.24 -5.89 6.60
C LEU A 132 7.40 -6.12 5.11
N ASP A 133 7.97 -5.15 4.41
CA ASP A 133 8.28 -5.20 2.98
C ASP A 133 9.77 -5.46 2.80
N ILE A 134 10.14 -6.39 1.92
CA ILE A 134 11.51 -6.74 1.57
C ILE A 134 11.61 -6.91 0.06
N GLY A 135 12.54 -6.20 -0.58
CA GLY A 135 12.69 -6.25 -2.03
C GLY A 135 13.69 -5.24 -2.56
N GLY A 136 13.39 -4.61 -3.69
CA GLY A 136 14.26 -3.67 -4.36
C GLY A 136 13.53 -2.51 -5.01
N ILE A 137 14.27 -1.44 -5.23
CA ILE A 137 13.91 -0.27 -6.04
C ILE A 137 14.87 -0.18 -7.22
N GLY A 138 14.43 0.35 -8.35
CA GLY A 138 15.24 0.58 -9.54
C GLY A 138 14.96 -0.43 -10.66
N LYS A 139 15.98 -0.69 -11.48
CA LYS A 139 15.89 -1.58 -12.68
C LYS A 139 15.41 -3.00 -12.37
N CYS A 140 15.69 -3.49 -11.17
CA CYS A 140 15.27 -4.83 -10.73
C CYS A 140 13.74 -5.01 -10.74
N ALA A 141 12.97 -3.94 -10.68
CA ALA A 141 11.51 -3.99 -10.76
C ALA A 141 10.96 -4.22 -12.17
N ARG A 142 11.80 -4.11 -13.24
CA ARG A 142 11.43 -4.41 -14.64
C ARG A 142 10.33 -3.52 -15.23
N CYS A 143 10.06 -2.35 -14.65
CA CYS A 143 9.02 -1.42 -15.11
C CYS A 143 9.27 -0.91 -16.54
N GLU A 144 10.53 -0.72 -16.94
CA GLU A 144 10.91 -0.33 -18.28
C GLU A 144 10.42 -1.32 -19.33
N ASP A 145 10.75 -2.61 -19.12
CA ASP A 145 10.41 -3.67 -20.08
C ASP A 145 8.89 -3.82 -20.21
N GLU A 146 8.19 -3.72 -19.07
CA GLU A 146 6.75 -3.85 -18.99
C GLU A 146 6.05 -2.69 -19.70
N GLN A 147 6.40 -1.44 -19.39
CA GLN A 147 5.80 -0.27 -20.04
C GLN A 147 6.07 -0.27 -21.54
N LYS A 148 7.31 -0.58 -21.99
CA LYS A 148 7.64 -0.68 -23.41
C LYS A 148 6.82 -1.77 -24.10
N ALA A 149 6.60 -2.94 -23.46
CA ALA A 149 5.81 -4.03 -24.03
C ALA A 149 4.32 -3.65 -24.14
N ILE A 150 3.74 -3.03 -23.13
CA ILE A 150 2.34 -2.57 -23.13
C ILE A 150 2.14 -1.51 -24.21
N HIS A 151 2.98 -0.48 -24.28
CA HIS A 151 2.88 0.59 -25.28
C HIS A 151 3.00 0.06 -26.70
N LYS A 152 3.93 -0.88 -26.94
CA LYS A 152 4.05 -1.56 -28.23
C LYS A 152 2.80 -2.36 -28.59
N GLY A 153 2.21 -3.08 -27.62
CA GLY A 153 0.98 -3.87 -27.82
C GLY A 153 -0.26 -3.03 -28.11
N LEU A 154 -0.28 -1.80 -27.62
CA LEU A 154 -1.38 -0.83 -27.79
C LEU A 154 -1.14 0.17 -28.92
N ASP A 155 -0.06 0.03 -29.68
CA ASP A 155 0.40 1.00 -30.71
C ASP A 155 0.48 2.45 -30.15
N ASN A 156 0.98 2.56 -28.92
CA ASN A 156 1.15 3.81 -28.19
C ASN A 156 2.60 4.31 -28.28
N ILE A 157 2.85 5.53 -27.85
CA ILE A 157 4.17 6.19 -27.88
C ILE A 157 5.17 5.38 -27.07
N ARG A 158 6.33 5.10 -27.67
CA ARG A 158 7.44 4.44 -26.97
C ARG A 158 7.96 5.33 -25.83
N PRO A 159 8.00 4.86 -24.58
CA PRO A 159 8.63 5.57 -23.48
C PRO A 159 10.14 5.74 -23.70
N LEU A 160 10.63 6.95 -23.51
CA LEU A 160 12.06 7.31 -23.60
C LEU A 160 12.64 7.52 -22.18
N SER A 161 13.98 7.58 -22.10
CA SER A 161 14.73 7.97 -20.88
C SER A 161 14.64 7.02 -19.68
N TRP A 162 14.18 5.80 -19.83
CA TRP A 162 14.27 4.77 -18.78
C TRP A 162 15.71 4.43 -18.40
N GLU A 163 16.71 4.68 -19.25
CA GLU A 163 18.12 4.51 -18.93
C GLU A 163 18.60 5.38 -17.76
N TYR A 164 17.92 6.50 -17.50
CA TYR A 164 18.19 7.41 -16.37
C TYR A 164 17.38 7.06 -15.11
N GLN A 165 16.70 5.91 -15.07
CA GLN A 165 15.95 5.48 -13.89
C GLN A 165 16.85 5.31 -12.67
N LEU A 166 16.26 5.37 -11.47
CA LEU A 166 16.97 5.13 -10.22
C LEU A 166 17.74 3.82 -10.25
N ALA A 167 18.93 3.82 -9.65
CA ALA A 167 19.77 2.64 -9.49
C ALA A 167 19.10 1.60 -8.59
N ASN A 168 19.54 0.35 -8.72
CA ASN A 168 19.05 -0.71 -7.82
C ASN A 168 19.48 -0.46 -6.39
N ASP A 169 18.53 -0.57 -5.46
CA ASP A 169 18.81 -0.49 -4.04
C ASP A 169 17.87 -1.40 -3.24
N LEU A 170 18.24 -1.69 -1.98
CA LEU A 170 17.51 -2.59 -1.10
C LEU A 170 16.30 -1.89 -0.49
N VAL A 171 15.14 -2.55 -0.57
CA VAL A 171 13.94 -2.15 0.15
C VAL A 171 13.75 -3.01 1.39
N ILE A 172 13.78 -2.36 2.57
CA ILE A 172 13.31 -2.90 3.84
C ILE A 172 12.45 -1.82 4.47
N ASN A 173 11.13 -2.08 4.57
CA ASN A 173 10.18 -1.09 5.09
C ASN A 173 9.21 -1.73 6.07
N TYR A 174 8.97 -1.09 7.20
CA TYR A 174 7.98 -1.51 8.19
C TYR A 174 6.81 -0.56 8.19
N ARG A 175 5.58 -1.10 8.10
CA ARG A 175 4.34 -0.33 8.08
C ARG A 175 3.47 -0.68 9.28
N VAL A 176 2.91 0.33 9.90
CA VAL A 176 1.92 0.19 10.98
C VAL A 176 0.71 1.05 10.66
N LYS A 177 -0.49 0.49 10.81
CA LYS A 177 -1.73 1.26 10.75
C LYS A 177 -2.66 0.79 11.86
N LEU A 178 -3.12 1.72 12.66
CA LEU A 178 -4.16 1.52 13.65
C LEU A 178 -5.45 2.16 13.15
N GLU A 179 -6.52 1.38 13.08
CA GLU A 179 -7.82 1.86 12.61
C GLU A 179 -8.90 1.59 13.66
N LYS A 180 -9.69 2.61 13.98
CA LYS A 180 -10.74 2.59 14.99
C LYS A 180 -12.08 2.97 14.41
N GLY A 181 -13.09 2.12 14.60
CA GLY A 181 -14.48 2.44 14.28
C GLY A 181 -15.09 3.48 15.22
N ILE A 182 -15.67 4.53 14.64
CA ILE A 182 -16.28 5.65 15.34
C ILE A 182 -17.80 5.60 15.20
N ILE A 183 -18.32 5.46 13.97
CA ILE A 183 -19.75 5.35 13.70
C ILE A 183 -20.04 3.99 13.09
N TYR A 184 -21.10 3.34 13.60
CA TYR A 184 -21.49 1.99 13.23
C TYR A 184 -23.00 1.92 13.03
N LYS A 185 -23.43 2.05 11.78
CA LYS A 185 -24.83 1.91 11.38
C LYS A 185 -24.96 0.81 10.31
N ARG A 186 -26.17 0.35 10.08
CA ARG A 186 -26.45 -0.74 9.12
C ARG A 186 -25.92 -0.47 7.71
N ASN A 187 -25.96 0.78 7.26
CA ASN A 187 -25.62 1.21 5.90
C ASN A 187 -24.53 2.30 5.86
N PHE A 188 -23.93 2.62 7.01
CA PHE A 188 -22.89 3.62 7.13
C PHE A 188 -21.91 3.28 8.24
N GLU A 189 -20.62 3.28 7.95
CA GLU A 189 -19.54 3.13 8.90
C GLU A 189 -18.52 4.26 8.70
N LEU A 190 -17.99 4.78 9.79
CA LEU A 190 -16.90 5.75 9.80
C LEU A 190 -15.79 5.25 10.71
N MET A 191 -14.57 5.26 10.22
CA MET A 191 -13.36 4.85 10.92
C MET A 191 -12.32 5.96 10.83
N VAL A 192 -11.55 6.14 11.88
CA VAL A 192 -10.35 6.98 11.91
C VAL A 192 -9.12 6.08 11.94
N ASN A 193 -8.04 6.50 11.32
CA ASN A 193 -6.79 5.76 11.37
C ASN A 193 -5.58 6.66 11.62
N ALA A 194 -4.55 6.07 12.23
CA ALA A 194 -3.20 6.59 12.28
C ALA A 194 -2.28 5.56 11.63
N ASN A 195 -1.32 6.00 10.84
CA ASN A 195 -0.43 5.11 10.12
C ASN A 195 1.00 5.67 10.06
N SER A 196 1.97 4.79 9.92
CA SER A 196 3.37 5.15 9.77
C SER A 196 4.08 4.13 8.90
N ARG A 197 5.05 4.61 8.13
CA ARG A 197 6.03 3.79 7.42
C ARG A 197 7.42 4.19 7.87
N LEU A 198 8.28 3.22 8.08
CA LEU A 198 9.68 3.45 8.46
C LEU A 198 10.57 2.46 7.72
N GLY A 199 11.54 2.96 6.97
CA GLY A 199 12.47 2.11 6.23
C GLY A 199 13.22 2.80 5.13
N THR A 200 13.76 1.99 4.22
CA THR A 200 14.63 2.46 3.11
C THR A 200 13.82 2.97 1.93
N LEU A 201 12.53 2.59 1.79
CA LEU A 201 11.66 3.06 0.71
C LEU A 201 10.88 4.31 1.13
N TYR A 202 10.22 4.26 2.29
CA TYR A 202 9.41 5.36 2.80
C TYR A 202 9.62 5.55 4.30
N THR A 203 9.67 6.82 4.71
CA THR A 203 9.55 7.20 6.12
C THR A 203 8.51 8.32 6.22
N ASP A 204 7.36 8.01 6.80
CA ASP A 204 6.25 8.95 6.97
C ASP A 204 5.35 8.60 8.15
N LEU A 205 4.57 9.58 8.56
CA LEU A 205 3.49 9.47 9.56
C LEU A 205 2.22 10.06 8.97
N GLY A 206 1.09 9.41 9.15
CA GLY A 206 -0.18 9.86 8.59
C GLY A 206 -1.38 9.59 9.47
N THR A 207 -2.47 10.27 9.14
CA THR A 207 -3.80 10.06 9.73
C THR A 207 -4.86 10.21 8.66
N GLY A 208 -6.00 9.56 8.84
CA GLY A 208 -7.07 9.64 7.86
C GLY A 208 -8.40 9.11 8.35
N LEU A 209 -9.39 9.27 7.49
CA LEU A 209 -10.75 8.79 7.69
C LEU A 209 -11.10 7.78 6.61
N ASN A 210 -11.82 6.72 7.00
CA ASN A 210 -12.41 5.77 6.08
C ASN A 210 -13.92 5.73 6.33
N ALA A 211 -14.72 5.98 5.30
CA ALA A 211 -16.17 5.88 5.35
C ALA A 211 -16.66 4.78 4.40
N ARG A 212 -17.67 4.03 4.83
CA ARG A 212 -18.38 3.05 4.00
C ARG A 212 -19.86 3.37 3.97
N ILE A 213 -20.47 3.37 2.80
CA ILE A 213 -21.90 3.66 2.61
C ILE A 213 -22.52 2.69 1.63
N GLY A 214 -23.65 2.10 1.98
CA GLY A 214 -24.39 1.20 1.11
C GLY A 214 -24.80 -0.10 1.78
N PHE A 215 -24.77 -1.18 1.02
CA PHE A 215 -25.26 -2.50 1.43
C PHE A 215 -24.06 -3.45 1.63
N PHE A 216 -23.59 -3.59 2.86
CA PHE A 216 -22.38 -4.33 3.23
C PHE A 216 -22.52 -5.13 4.54
N ASP A 217 -21.60 -6.04 4.81
CA ASP A 217 -21.42 -6.64 6.14
C ASP A 217 -20.50 -5.74 7.01
N PRO A 218 -20.73 -5.66 8.33
CA PRO A 218 -19.92 -4.84 9.22
C PRO A 218 -18.40 -5.15 9.09
N TYR A 219 -17.62 -4.11 8.90
CA TYR A 219 -16.18 -4.24 8.60
C TYR A 219 -15.40 -5.00 9.68
N PHE A 220 -15.61 -4.65 10.95
CA PHE A 220 -14.87 -5.28 12.05
C PHE A 220 -15.38 -6.69 12.43
N ASN A 221 -16.35 -7.24 11.72
CA ASN A 221 -16.71 -8.65 11.91
C ASN A 221 -15.72 -9.59 11.20
N ASN A 222 -15.23 -9.19 10.01
CA ASN A 222 -14.43 -10.06 9.14
C ASN A 222 -13.64 -9.29 8.07
N LEU A 223 -13.33 -8.01 8.30
CA LEU A 223 -12.67 -7.12 7.33
C LEU A 223 -13.44 -6.98 6.00
N GLY A 224 -14.77 -7.14 6.05
CA GLY A 224 -15.62 -7.06 4.86
C GLY A 224 -15.62 -8.31 3.98
N LEU A 225 -14.89 -9.36 4.35
CA LEU A 225 -14.74 -10.61 3.60
C LEU A 225 -15.30 -11.75 4.42
N SER A 226 -16.37 -12.42 4.00
CA SER A 226 -16.94 -13.52 4.75
C SER A 226 -17.53 -14.62 3.90
N LYS A 227 -17.15 -15.85 4.27
CA LYS A 227 -17.84 -17.10 3.92
C LYS A 227 -18.95 -17.48 4.90
N GLN A 228 -19.11 -16.76 6.00
CA GLN A 228 -20.04 -17.18 7.06
C GLN A 228 -21.48 -17.23 6.53
N PRO A 229 -22.29 -18.21 6.99
CA PRO A 229 -23.69 -18.32 6.59
C PRO A 229 -24.53 -17.07 6.88
N SER A 230 -24.11 -16.28 7.88
CA SER A 230 -24.72 -15.00 8.25
C SER A 230 -24.33 -13.83 7.34
N SER A 231 -23.38 -14.01 6.43
CA SER A 231 -22.94 -13.00 5.49
C SER A 231 -23.99 -12.81 4.40
N ARG A 232 -24.18 -11.54 4.00
CA ARG A 232 -25.07 -11.22 2.86
C ARG A 232 -24.50 -11.80 1.58
N LYS A 233 -25.35 -12.49 0.79
CA LYS A 233 -24.94 -13.08 -0.49
C LYS A 233 -24.52 -12.03 -1.51
N PHE A 234 -25.20 -10.88 -1.53
CA PHE A 234 -24.93 -9.75 -2.40
C PHE A 234 -24.63 -8.51 -1.57
N LYS A 235 -23.61 -7.76 -1.97
CA LYS A 235 -23.18 -6.50 -1.35
C LYS A 235 -22.83 -5.50 -2.44
N ILE A 236 -23.25 -4.26 -2.25
CA ILE A 236 -22.84 -3.12 -3.08
C ILE A 236 -22.68 -1.90 -2.19
N TYR A 237 -21.52 -1.29 -2.21
CA TYR A 237 -21.23 -0.13 -1.35
C TYR A 237 -20.07 0.72 -1.89
N GLY A 238 -20.12 2.00 -1.54
CA GLY A 238 -19.03 2.93 -1.73
C GLY A 238 -18.10 2.95 -0.53
N VAL A 239 -16.82 3.24 -0.78
CA VAL A 239 -15.81 3.50 0.25
C VAL A 239 -15.10 4.81 -0.10
N ILE A 240 -14.91 5.66 0.90
CA ILE A 240 -14.08 6.87 0.79
C ILE A 240 -12.97 6.72 1.82
N LYS A 241 -11.73 6.85 1.38
CA LYS A 241 -10.54 6.82 2.22
C LYS A 241 -9.78 8.12 2.04
N THR A 242 -9.36 8.71 3.14
CA THR A 242 -8.46 9.88 3.11
C THR A 242 -7.23 9.59 3.94
N ASN A 243 -6.12 10.21 3.57
CA ASN A 243 -4.88 10.13 4.33
C ASN A 243 -4.08 11.42 4.15
N ALA A 244 -3.80 12.11 5.24
CA ALA A 244 -2.86 13.22 5.30
C ALA A 244 -1.55 12.70 5.91
N LYS A 245 -0.44 12.90 5.21
CA LYS A 245 0.88 12.39 5.58
C LYS A 245 1.88 13.50 5.79
N LEU A 246 2.71 13.35 6.82
CA LEU A 246 3.97 14.08 6.99
C LEU A 246 5.09 13.18 6.45
N VAL A 247 5.72 13.60 5.36
CA VAL A 247 6.75 12.84 4.64
C VAL A 247 8.13 13.23 5.14
N GLY A 248 8.85 12.26 5.70
CA GLY A 248 10.26 12.40 6.06
C GLY A 248 11.18 11.99 4.91
N TYR A 249 10.86 10.87 4.23
CA TYR A 249 11.66 10.32 3.14
C TYR A 249 10.80 9.53 2.15
N ASN A 250 11.12 9.70 0.85
CA ASN A 250 10.51 8.98 -0.26
C ASN A 250 11.60 8.59 -1.27
N ALA A 251 12.03 7.32 -1.25
CA ALA A 251 13.09 6.83 -2.13
C ALA A 251 12.74 6.93 -3.61
N THR A 252 11.45 6.88 -3.97
CA THR A 252 11.02 7.00 -5.38
C THR A 252 11.27 8.40 -5.97
N LEU A 253 11.56 9.38 -5.12
CA LEU A 253 11.96 10.74 -5.50
C LEU A 253 13.42 11.02 -5.20
N GLN A 254 13.89 10.61 -4.00
CA GLN A 254 15.17 10.98 -3.40
C GLN A 254 16.27 9.95 -3.63
N GLY A 255 15.99 8.89 -4.41
CA GLY A 255 16.92 7.77 -4.63
C GLY A 255 17.05 6.84 -3.43
N GLY A 256 17.73 5.72 -3.60
CA GLY A 256 18.01 4.75 -2.56
C GLY A 256 18.96 5.26 -1.47
N ILE A 257 19.01 4.56 -0.34
CA ILE A 257 19.90 4.93 0.78
C ILE A 257 21.35 4.48 0.50
N PHE A 258 21.52 3.34 -0.17
CA PHE A 258 22.80 2.69 -0.38
C PHE A 258 23.34 2.88 -1.80
N SER A 259 22.48 3.27 -2.76
CA SER A 259 22.86 3.53 -4.15
C SER A 259 23.29 4.99 -4.38
N LYS A 260 23.94 5.21 -5.52
CA LYS A 260 24.17 6.54 -6.08
C LYS A 260 23.42 6.65 -7.38
N ASP A 261 22.50 7.59 -7.43
CA ASP A 261 21.65 7.83 -8.59
C ASP A 261 22.22 8.95 -9.46
N ILE A 262 21.97 8.89 -10.78
CA ILE A 262 22.37 9.93 -11.73
C ILE A 262 21.62 11.23 -11.44
N TYR A 263 20.34 11.10 -11.07
CA TYR A 263 19.45 12.22 -10.79
C TYR A 263 18.40 11.83 -9.76
N VAL A 264 18.11 12.75 -8.84
CA VAL A 264 17.07 12.63 -7.80
C VAL A 264 16.45 13.99 -7.50
N ILE A 265 15.31 14.02 -6.86
CA ILE A 265 14.75 15.22 -6.23
C ILE A 265 15.43 15.43 -4.88
N ASP A 266 16.02 16.60 -4.69
CA ASP A 266 16.64 16.96 -3.41
C ASP A 266 15.62 16.97 -2.27
N GLY A 267 16.06 16.61 -1.06
CA GLY A 267 15.18 16.53 0.09
C GLY A 267 14.45 17.82 0.44
N ASP A 268 15.04 18.98 0.15
CA ASP A 268 14.41 20.29 0.39
C ASP A 268 13.30 20.61 -0.64
N ASN A 269 13.28 19.91 -1.77
CA ASN A 269 12.28 20.04 -2.82
C ASN A 269 11.15 19.00 -2.70
N VAL A 270 11.18 18.09 -1.71
CA VAL A 270 10.10 17.13 -1.45
C VAL A 270 9.02 17.78 -0.58
N GLU A 271 7.76 17.65 -0.99
CA GLU A 271 6.64 18.11 -0.19
C GLU A 271 6.51 17.32 1.10
N ARG A 272 6.44 18.03 2.23
CA ARG A 272 6.33 17.39 3.54
C ARG A 272 4.90 17.03 3.90
N PHE A 273 3.91 17.75 3.38
CA PHE A 273 2.50 17.46 3.61
C PHE A 273 1.87 16.96 2.32
N VAL A 274 1.50 15.67 2.30
CA VAL A 274 0.87 15.04 1.15
C VAL A 274 -0.48 14.50 1.56
N PHE A 275 -1.52 14.87 0.81
CA PHE A 275 -2.87 14.35 0.99
C PHE A 275 -3.20 13.34 -0.10
N THR A 276 -3.86 12.25 0.29
CA THR A 276 -4.40 11.24 -0.63
C THR A 276 -5.87 11.02 -0.35
N GLY A 277 -6.70 11.02 -1.39
CA GLY A 277 -8.12 10.69 -1.34
C GLY A 277 -8.43 9.54 -2.28
N THR A 278 -9.10 8.50 -1.82
CA THR A 278 -9.51 7.35 -2.66
C THR A 278 -11.00 7.12 -2.53
N GLY A 279 -11.69 7.05 -3.67
CA GLY A 279 -13.07 6.60 -3.78
C GLY A 279 -13.11 5.18 -4.37
N GLU A 280 -13.92 4.30 -3.79
CA GLU A 280 -14.09 2.93 -4.28
C GLU A 280 -15.57 2.58 -4.42
N ILE A 281 -15.90 1.77 -5.43
CA ILE A 281 -17.19 1.09 -5.57
C ILE A 281 -16.92 -0.40 -5.50
N VAL A 282 -17.54 -1.08 -4.54
CA VAL A 282 -17.37 -2.51 -4.30
C VAL A 282 -18.66 -3.24 -4.62
N VAL A 283 -18.56 -4.24 -5.47
CA VAL A 283 -19.63 -5.21 -5.74
C VAL A 283 -19.14 -6.59 -5.33
N ALA A 284 -19.89 -7.26 -4.45
CA ALA A 284 -19.51 -8.59 -4.00
C ALA A 284 -20.70 -9.55 -4.07
N PHE A 285 -20.43 -10.75 -4.54
CA PHE A 285 -21.40 -11.84 -4.60
C PHE A 285 -20.80 -13.10 -3.99
N LYS A 286 -21.45 -13.60 -2.93
CA LYS A 286 -20.94 -14.74 -2.15
C LYS A 286 -19.49 -14.51 -1.70
N ARG A 287 -18.56 -15.25 -2.30
CA ARG A 287 -17.10 -15.24 -1.98
C ARG A 287 -16.26 -14.39 -2.91
N PHE A 288 -16.83 -13.78 -3.94
CA PHE A 288 -16.14 -12.98 -4.92
C PHE A 288 -16.47 -11.52 -4.77
N SER A 289 -15.50 -10.66 -4.96
CA SER A 289 -15.73 -9.22 -5.10
C SER A 289 -14.87 -8.63 -6.19
N ILE A 290 -15.45 -7.61 -6.84
CA ILE A 290 -14.74 -6.69 -7.72
C ILE A 290 -14.88 -5.29 -7.14
N THR A 291 -13.78 -4.54 -7.20
CA THR A 291 -13.73 -3.15 -6.74
C THR A 291 -13.16 -2.31 -7.86
N TYR A 292 -13.81 -1.21 -8.18
CA TYR A 292 -13.24 -0.11 -8.95
C TYR A 292 -12.81 0.99 -7.99
N SER A 293 -11.62 1.52 -8.16
CA SER A 293 -11.07 2.60 -7.34
C SER A 293 -10.63 3.78 -8.18
N ARG A 294 -10.66 4.95 -7.57
CA ARG A 294 -10.04 6.16 -8.07
C ARG A 294 -9.33 6.87 -6.95
N THR A 295 -8.04 7.13 -7.14
CA THR A 295 -7.18 7.79 -6.16
C THR A 295 -6.70 9.11 -6.71
N TYR A 296 -6.69 10.13 -5.84
CA TYR A 296 -6.11 11.44 -6.03
C TYR A 296 -5.01 11.64 -5.00
N ILE A 297 -3.90 12.24 -5.40
CA ILE A 297 -2.80 12.64 -4.53
C ILE A 297 -2.37 14.07 -4.88
N THR A 298 -2.11 14.87 -3.85
CA THR A 298 -1.50 16.20 -4.03
C THR A 298 -0.06 16.07 -4.51
N GLN A 299 0.50 17.15 -5.02
CA GLN A 299 1.91 17.16 -5.43
C GLN A 299 2.82 16.59 -4.33
N GLU A 300 3.85 15.87 -4.74
CA GLU A 300 4.81 15.20 -3.85
C GLU A 300 6.17 15.92 -3.78
N TYR A 301 6.40 16.93 -4.66
CA TYR A 301 7.61 17.75 -4.72
C TYR A 301 7.27 19.12 -5.36
N HIS A 302 8.08 20.15 -5.11
CA HIS A 302 7.76 21.55 -5.36
C HIS A 302 7.37 21.89 -6.81
N THR A 303 8.00 21.24 -7.79
CA THR A 303 7.71 21.43 -9.22
C THR A 303 6.70 20.43 -9.76
N GLY A 304 6.26 19.48 -8.93
CA GLY A 304 5.27 18.48 -9.28
C GLY A 304 3.86 19.07 -9.39
N VAL A 305 2.95 18.24 -9.86
CA VAL A 305 1.52 18.56 -9.89
C VAL A 305 0.72 17.45 -9.25
N ASP A 306 -0.51 17.73 -8.91
CA ASP A 306 -1.49 16.76 -8.46
C ASP A 306 -1.66 15.64 -9.47
N HIS A 307 -1.95 14.44 -8.98
CA HIS A 307 -2.06 13.27 -9.81
C HIS A 307 -3.26 12.41 -9.41
N SER A 308 -3.77 11.63 -10.37
CA SER A 308 -4.82 10.66 -10.12
C SER A 308 -4.58 9.39 -10.93
N TRP A 309 -4.98 8.26 -10.36
CA TRP A 309 -5.01 6.97 -11.04
C TRP A 309 -6.24 6.17 -10.64
N GLY A 310 -6.53 5.13 -11.37
CA GLY A 310 -7.60 4.21 -11.04
C GLY A 310 -7.11 2.79 -10.88
N GLY A 311 -7.98 1.91 -10.39
CA GLY A 311 -7.64 0.51 -10.23
C GLY A 311 -8.85 -0.41 -10.25
N ILE A 312 -8.59 -1.67 -10.58
CA ILE A 312 -9.56 -2.77 -10.49
C ILE A 312 -8.97 -3.84 -9.59
N TYR A 313 -9.76 -4.26 -8.59
CA TYR A 313 -9.35 -5.28 -7.64
C TYR A 313 -10.31 -6.46 -7.67
N PHE A 314 -9.76 -7.66 -7.69
CA PHE A 314 -10.49 -8.91 -7.62
C PHE A 314 -10.16 -9.61 -6.31
N THR A 315 -11.18 -10.05 -5.57
CA THR A 315 -10.96 -10.82 -4.34
C THR A 315 -11.80 -12.10 -4.39
N ALA A 316 -11.18 -13.21 -4.03
CA ALA A 316 -11.83 -14.51 -3.91
C ALA A 316 -11.55 -15.10 -2.51
N ALA A 317 -12.60 -15.33 -1.70
CA ALA A 317 -12.51 -16.03 -0.43
C ALA A 317 -12.68 -17.55 -0.63
N PHE A 318 -11.90 -18.40 0.07
CA PHE A 318 -11.91 -19.87 -0.10
C PHE A 318 -11.74 -20.63 1.23
#